data_b64f35eeeaf2302573ee50bdb86224f1
#
_entry.id   b64f35eeeaf2302573ee50bdb86224f1
#
_cell.length_a   1.000
_cell.length_b   1.000
_cell.length_c   1.000
_cell.angle_alpha   90.00
_cell.angle_beta   90.00
_cell.angle_gamma   90.00
#
_symmetry.space_group_name_H-M   'P 1'
#
loop_
_entity.id
_entity.type
_entity.pdbx_description
1 polymer ?
#
loop_
_entity_poly.entity_id
_entity_poly.type
_entity_poly.pdbx_seq_one_letter_code
_entity_poly.pdbx_strand_id
1 'polypeptide(L)'
;MFGSAEAIIQGLAADGGLFVPDEIPQIDESFLADLQPLTYEERACKILGLFLTDYTTEEIQSCVEKAYGQGKFDAAMRAPVTIFDDVSVLELWHGPTSAFKDMALQLLPQLMSTALKKTGEKDEVLILVATSGDTGKAALEGFRDVPQIRIMVFYPEGGVSRIQRLQMLTQAGGNVNV
;
A
#
# COMPACT_ATOMS: atom_id res chain seq x y z
N MET A 1 5.27 -13.82 -19.17
CA MET A 1 4.17 -13.08 -18.53
C MET A 1 4.12 -13.53 -17.09
N PHE A 2 4.01 -12.62 -16.13
CA PHE A 2 3.95 -12.92 -14.70
C PHE A 2 2.52 -12.71 -14.21
N GLY A 3 2.08 -13.53 -13.24
CA GLY A 3 0.88 -13.22 -12.46
C GLY A 3 1.13 -12.03 -11.52
N SER A 4 0.06 -11.37 -11.07
CA SER A 4 0.19 -10.22 -10.16
C SER A 4 0.87 -10.61 -8.85
N ALA A 5 0.57 -11.79 -8.31
CA ALA A 5 1.20 -12.30 -7.09
C ALA A 5 2.71 -12.49 -7.25
N GLU A 6 3.14 -13.10 -8.36
CA GLU A 6 4.57 -13.30 -8.67
C GLU A 6 5.30 -11.95 -8.85
N ALA A 7 4.68 -11.01 -9.58
CA ALA A 7 5.23 -9.68 -9.80
C ALA A 7 5.39 -8.89 -8.47
N ILE A 8 4.42 -8.98 -7.56
CA ILE A 8 4.48 -8.34 -6.24
C ILE A 8 5.62 -8.92 -5.39
N ILE A 9 5.83 -10.24 -5.41
CA ILE A 9 6.92 -10.88 -4.64
C ILE A 9 8.28 -10.53 -5.23
N GLN A 10 8.41 -10.56 -6.56
CA GLN A 10 9.67 -10.30 -7.23
C GLN A 10 10.09 -8.82 -7.13
N GLY A 11 9.14 -7.88 -7.16
CA GLY A 11 9.37 -6.43 -7.07
C GLY A 11 9.98 -5.86 -8.36
N LEU A 12 11.27 -6.10 -8.63
CA LEU A 12 11.94 -5.67 -9.86
C LEU A 12 12.05 -6.81 -10.87
N ALA A 13 11.84 -6.50 -12.14
CA ALA A 13 12.07 -7.45 -13.22
C ALA A 13 13.56 -7.80 -13.38
N ALA A 14 13.88 -8.93 -14.00
CA ALA A 14 15.25 -9.41 -14.16
C ALA A 14 16.14 -8.46 -14.99
N ASP A 15 15.54 -7.62 -15.82
CA ASP A 15 16.22 -6.57 -16.60
C ASP A 15 16.40 -5.25 -15.82
N GLY A 16 15.94 -5.18 -14.56
CA GLY A 16 15.98 -4.00 -13.71
C GLY A 16 14.79 -3.04 -13.91
N GLY A 17 13.85 -3.37 -14.78
CA GLY A 17 12.63 -2.60 -15.01
C GLY A 17 11.55 -2.85 -13.94
N LEU A 18 10.46 -2.09 -14.05
CA LEU A 18 9.25 -2.31 -13.25
C LEU A 18 8.26 -3.18 -14.05
N PHE A 19 7.53 -4.03 -13.35
CA PHE A 19 6.39 -4.71 -13.93
C PHE A 19 5.27 -3.70 -14.24
N VAL A 20 4.68 -3.83 -15.40
CA VAL A 20 3.52 -3.05 -15.84
C VAL A 20 2.42 -4.02 -16.30
N PRO A 21 1.14 -3.63 -16.24
CA PRO A 21 0.07 -4.42 -16.84
C PRO A 21 0.30 -4.64 -18.33
N ASP A 22 0.02 -5.83 -18.83
CA ASP A 22 0.07 -6.14 -20.26
C ASP A 22 -0.94 -5.30 -21.04
N GLU A 23 -2.14 -5.16 -20.46
CA GLU A 23 -3.18 -4.27 -20.96
C GLU A 23 -3.66 -3.34 -19.85
N ILE A 24 -3.86 -2.06 -20.18
CA ILE A 24 -4.49 -1.11 -19.28
C ILE A 24 -6.01 -1.28 -19.44
N PRO A 25 -6.73 -1.70 -18.36
CA PRO A 25 -8.16 -1.89 -18.42
C PRO A 25 -8.89 -0.63 -18.88
N GLN A 26 -9.76 -0.78 -19.86
CA GLN A 26 -10.61 0.32 -20.30
C GLN A 26 -11.86 0.36 -19.42
N ILE A 27 -12.18 1.55 -18.95
CA ILE A 27 -13.37 1.82 -18.15
C ILE A 27 -14.26 2.81 -18.92
N ASP A 28 -15.55 2.63 -18.82
CA ASP A 28 -16.55 3.49 -19.44
C ASP A 28 -17.32 4.32 -18.37
N GLU A 29 -18.22 5.16 -18.84
CA GLU A 29 -19.04 6.01 -17.97
C GLU A 29 -19.94 5.18 -17.06
N SER A 30 -20.38 4.01 -17.49
CA SER A 30 -21.23 3.13 -16.66
C SER A 30 -20.43 2.57 -15.48
N PHE A 31 -19.19 2.17 -15.68
CA PHE A 31 -18.31 1.75 -14.60
C PHE A 31 -18.08 2.87 -13.57
N LEU A 32 -17.87 4.11 -14.04
CA LEU A 32 -17.71 5.26 -13.16
C LEU A 32 -18.99 5.58 -12.37
N ALA A 33 -20.14 5.46 -13.01
CA ALA A 33 -21.44 5.65 -12.35
C ALA A 33 -21.67 4.59 -11.26
N ASP A 34 -21.31 3.34 -11.52
CA ASP A 34 -21.42 2.23 -10.57
C ASP A 34 -20.51 2.40 -9.34
N LEU A 35 -19.41 3.14 -9.47
CA LEU A 35 -18.53 3.43 -8.34
C LEU A 35 -19.08 4.53 -7.40
N GLN A 36 -19.94 5.42 -7.88
CA GLN A 36 -20.38 6.59 -7.10
C GLN A 36 -21.06 6.24 -5.78
N PRO A 37 -21.99 5.29 -5.69
CA PRO A 37 -22.68 4.95 -4.44
C PRO A 37 -21.83 4.12 -3.48
N LEU A 38 -20.67 3.62 -3.91
CA LEU A 38 -19.85 2.68 -3.16
C LEU A 38 -18.99 3.39 -2.10
N THR A 39 -18.67 2.67 -1.04
CA THR A 39 -17.65 3.05 -0.05
C THR A 39 -16.26 3.09 -0.68
N TYR A 40 -15.28 3.67 0.03
CA TYR A 40 -13.90 3.65 -0.43
C TYR A 40 -13.38 2.23 -0.63
N GLU A 41 -13.66 1.34 0.31
CA GLU A 41 -13.23 -0.06 0.29
C GLU A 41 -13.85 -0.83 -0.89
N GLU A 42 -15.12 -0.62 -1.16
CA GLU A 42 -15.80 -1.26 -2.29
C GLU A 42 -15.26 -0.77 -3.63
N ARG A 43 -14.98 0.54 -3.76
CA ARG A 43 -14.29 1.11 -4.93
C ARG A 43 -12.90 0.53 -5.10
N ALA A 44 -12.13 0.43 -4.02
CA ALA A 44 -10.80 -0.17 -4.06
C ALA A 44 -10.85 -1.62 -4.53
N CYS A 45 -11.80 -2.43 -4.03
CA CYS A 45 -11.99 -3.81 -4.50
C CYS A 45 -12.31 -3.88 -6.00
N LYS A 46 -13.19 -3.03 -6.49
CA LYS A 46 -13.56 -2.98 -7.92
C LYS A 46 -12.35 -2.63 -8.80
N ILE A 47 -11.59 -1.60 -8.40
CA ILE A 47 -10.44 -1.13 -9.18
C ILE A 47 -9.29 -2.14 -9.13
N LEU A 48 -8.97 -2.67 -7.94
CA LEU A 48 -7.91 -3.66 -7.78
C LEU A 48 -8.21 -4.95 -8.56
N GLY A 49 -9.48 -5.37 -8.62
CA GLY A 49 -9.89 -6.54 -9.40
C GLY A 49 -9.63 -6.43 -10.90
N LEU A 50 -9.49 -5.21 -11.44
CA LEU A 50 -9.12 -5.01 -12.84
C LEU A 50 -7.66 -5.38 -13.12
N PHE A 51 -6.79 -5.27 -12.12
CA PHE A 51 -5.34 -5.46 -12.26
C PHE A 51 -4.83 -6.76 -11.62
N LEU A 52 -5.43 -7.16 -10.50
CA LEU A 52 -5.01 -8.35 -9.72
C LEU A 52 -5.81 -9.58 -10.15
N THR A 53 -5.67 -9.96 -11.43
CA THR A 53 -6.52 -10.96 -12.07
C THR A 53 -6.32 -12.38 -11.55
N ASP A 54 -5.24 -12.65 -10.85
CA ASP A 54 -4.92 -13.93 -10.19
C ASP A 54 -5.31 -13.96 -8.69
N TYR A 55 -5.82 -12.83 -8.14
CA TYR A 55 -6.40 -12.79 -6.80
C TYR A 55 -7.91 -13.08 -6.86
N THR A 56 -8.43 -13.81 -5.88
CA THR A 56 -9.88 -13.96 -5.76
C THR A 56 -10.54 -12.69 -5.20
N THR A 57 -11.83 -12.55 -5.39
CA THR A 57 -12.59 -11.42 -4.82
C THR A 57 -12.44 -11.35 -3.30
N GLU A 58 -12.49 -12.50 -2.62
CA GLU A 58 -12.35 -12.59 -1.17
C GLU A 58 -10.95 -12.21 -0.70
N GLU A 59 -9.90 -12.56 -1.46
CA GLU A 59 -8.52 -12.15 -1.17
C GLU A 59 -8.36 -10.64 -1.28
N ILE A 60 -8.89 -10.03 -2.34
CA ILE A 60 -8.87 -8.57 -2.53
C ILE A 60 -9.64 -7.89 -1.39
N GLN A 61 -10.85 -8.34 -1.08
CA GLN A 61 -11.66 -7.80 0.01
C GLN A 61 -10.93 -7.88 1.35
N SER A 62 -10.31 -9.02 1.66
CA SER A 62 -9.53 -9.19 2.88
C SER A 62 -8.32 -8.24 2.94
N CYS A 63 -7.61 -8.02 1.81
CA CYS A 63 -6.49 -7.09 1.74
C CYS A 63 -6.97 -5.64 1.94
N VAL A 64 -8.05 -5.26 1.27
CA VAL A 64 -8.63 -3.92 1.35
C VAL A 64 -9.14 -3.60 2.76
N GLU A 65 -9.86 -4.53 3.40
CA GLU A 65 -10.34 -4.36 4.78
C GLU A 65 -9.20 -4.17 5.77
N LYS A 66 -8.12 -4.94 5.64
CA LYS A 66 -6.93 -4.79 6.50
C LYS A 66 -6.18 -3.49 6.25
N ALA A 67 -6.19 -2.99 5.00
CA ALA A 67 -5.50 -1.77 4.62
C ALA A 67 -6.28 -0.50 4.97
N TYR A 68 -7.59 -0.51 4.71
CA TYR A 68 -8.43 0.69 4.73
C TYR A 68 -9.63 0.58 5.67
N GLY A 69 -9.83 -0.55 6.34
CA GLY A 69 -10.96 -0.79 7.23
C GLY A 69 -11.00 0.19 8.40
N GLN A 70 -12.04 0.06 9.21
CA GLN A 70 -12.32 0.99 10.30
C GLN A 70 -11.12 1.17 11.25
N GLY A 71 -10.80 2.42 11.57
CA GLY A 71 -9.73 2.79 12.50
C GLY A 71 -8.34 2.87 11.89
N LYS A 72 -8.17 2.58 10.60
CA LYS A 72 -6.87 2.75 9.90
C LYS A 72 -6.61 4.19 9.48
N PHE A 73 -7.65 4.89 9.09
CA PHE A 73 -7.61 6.30 8.71
C PHE A 73 -8.54 7.10 9.62
N ASP A 74 -8.21 8.33 9.90
CA ASP A 74 -9.01 9.22 10.77
C ASP A 74 -10.19 9.86 10.03
N ALA A 75 -10.22 9.81 8.68
CA ALA A 75 -11.34 10.24 7.86
C ALA A 75 -12.13 9.05 7.30
N ALA A 76 -13.45 9.09 7.38
CA ALA A 76 -14.32 8.04 6.86
C ALA A 76 -14.16 7.81 5.35
N MET A 77 -13.89 8.87 4.59
CA MET A 77 -13.63 8.80 3.15
C MET A 77 -12.21 8.36 2.79
N ARG A 78 -11.31 8.14 3.75
CA ARG A 78 -9.88 7.82 3.61
C ARG A 78 -9.08 8.91 2.88
N ALA A 79 -9.58 9.41 1.75
CA ALA A 79 -9.01 10.47 0.94
C ALA A 79 -10.14 11.43 0.53
N PRO A 80 -10.64 12.28 1.44
CA PRO A 80 -11.69 13.24 1.12
C PRO A 80 -11.21 14.33 0.17
N VAL A 81 -12.14 14.93 -0.54
CA VAL A 81 -11.91 16.11 -1.35
C VAL A 81 -12.60 17.30 -0.71
N THR A 82 -11.82 18.31 -0.34
CA THR A 82 -12.36 19.58 0.15
C THR A 82 -12.33 20.62 -0.97
N ILE A 83 -13.44 21.32 -1.18
CA ILE A 83 -13.58 22.31 -2.25
C ILE A 83 -13.52 23.70 -1.63
N PHE A 84 -12.64 24.54 -2.16
CA PHE A 84 -12.48 25.96 -1.82
C PHE A 84 -12.66 26.78 -3.12
N ASP A 85 -13.76 27.47 -3.25
CA ASP A 85 -14.10 28.23 -4.46
C ASP A 85 -13.95 27.37 -5.73
N ASP A 86 -12.93 27.63 -6.52
CA ASP A 86 -12.60 26.93 -7.77
C ASP A 86 -11.48 25.89 -7.65
N VAL A 87 -10.96 25.67 -6.43
CA VAL A 87 -9.88 24.70 -6.16
C VAL A 87 -10.42 23.50 -5.38
N SER A 88 -10.09 22.31 -5.86
CA SER A 88 -10.36 21.04 -5.16
C SER A 88 -9.06 20.48 -4.58
N VAL A 89 -9.06 20.20 -3.28
CA VAL A 89 -7.92 19.63 -2.55
C VAL A 89 -8.21 18.19 -2.18
N LEU A 90 -7.45 17.26 -2.73
CA LEU A 90 -7.46 15.85 -2.32
C LEU A 90 -6.60 15.69 -1.08
N GLU A 91 -7.21 15.30 0.03
CA GLU A 91 -6.55 15.19 1.32
C GLU A 91 -5.96 13.78 1.51
N LEU A 92 -4.63 13.66 1.50
CA LEU A 92 -3.92 12.37 1.56
C LEU A 92 -3.15 12.16 2.89
N TRP A 93 -3.47 12.94 3.93
CA TRP A 93 -2.79 12.89 5.23
C TRP A 93 -3.56 12.16 6.34
N HIS A 94 -4.69 11.55 6.02
CA HIS A 94 -5.57 10.89 6.99
C HIS A 94 -5.12 9.49 7.43
N GLY A 95 -4.04 8.98 6.86
CA GLY A 95 -3.48 7.69 7.21
C GLY A 95 -2.63 7.70 8.49
N PRO A 96 -2.18 6.52 8.95
CA PRO A 96 -1.53 6.35 10.26
C PRO A 96 -0.19 7.10 10.41
N THR A 97 0.44 7.51 9.32
CA THR A 97 1.70 8.28 9.37
C THR A 97 1.56 9.71 8.85
N SER A 98 0.35 10.11 8.50
CA SER A 98 0.00 11.41 7.90
C SER A 98 0.76 11.70 6.58
N ALA A 99 1.27 10.67 5.92
CA ALA A 99 1.91 10.75 4.62
C ALA A 99 1.01 10.16 3.53
N PHE A 100 0.98 10.77 2.34
CA PHE A 100 0.21 10.25 1.20
C PHE A 100 0.57 8.80 0.85
N LYS A 101 1.78 8.37 1.21
CA LYS A 101 2.28 7.02 0.99
C LYS A 101 1.52 5.95 1.77
N ASP A 102 0.80 6.32 2.82
CA ASP A 102 -0.08 5.41 3.56
C ASP A 102 -1.13 4.77 2.64
N MET A 103 -1.59 5.50 1.62
CA MET A 103 -2.56 4.98 0.65
C MET A 103 -2.06 3.69 -0.04
N ALA A 104 -0.78 3.61 -0.37
CA ALA A 104 -0.19 2.42 -0.98
C ALA A 104 0.42 1.47 0.06
N LEU A 105 1.12 2.00 1.07
CA LEU A 105 1.89 1.19 2.02
C LEU A 105 1.05 0.53 3.12
N GLN A 106 -0.23 0.86 3.26
CA GLN A 106 -1.16 0.05 4.04
C GLN A 106 -1.67 -1.16 3.24
N LEU A 107 -1.75 -1.07 1.92
CA LEU A 107 -2.25 -2.13 1.04
C LEU A 107 -1.17 -3.12 0.61
N LEU A 108 0.00 -2.65 0.18
CA LEU A 108 1.07 -3.49 -0.36
C LEU A 108 1.45 -4.66 0.56
N PRO A 109 1.59 -4.50 1.89
CA PRO A 109 1.91 -5.62 2.78
C PRO A 109 0.85 -6.70 2.79
N GLN A 110 -0.42 -6.34 2.65
CA GLN A 110 -1.54 -7.28 2.62
C GLN A 110 -1.56 -8.08 1.31
N LEU A 111 -1.32 -7.40 0.19
CA LEU A 111 -1.17 -8.06 -1.10
C LEU A 111 0.03 -9.00 -1.10
N MET A 112 1.18 -8.56 -0.60
CA MET A 112 2.39 -9.38 -0.51
C MET A 112 2.19 -10.61 0.38
N SER A 113 1.59 -10.47 1.57
CA SER A 113 1.28 -11.60 2.45
C SER A 113 0.34 -12.61 1.78
N THR A 114 -0.62 -12.13 0.98
CA THR A 114 -1.50 -12.99 0.19
C THR A 114 -0.74 -13.66 -0.95
N ALA A 115 0.10 -12.93 -1.67
CA ALA A 115 0.94 -13.45 -2.74
C ALA A 115 1.86 -14.59 -2.26
N LEU A 116 2.55 -14.43 -1.12
CA LEU A 116 3.41 -15.46 -0.53
C LEU A 116 2.63 -16.76 -0.26
N LYS A 117 1.39 -16.65 0.24
CA LYS A 117 0.53 -17.82 0.46
C LYS A 117 0.11 -18.49 -0.85
N LYS A 118 -0.26 -17.69 -1.85
CA LYS A 118 -0.71 -18.18 -3.17
C LYS A 118 0.39 -18.93 -3.92
N THR A 119 1.59 -18.40 -3.90
CA THR A 119 2.76 -19.01 -4.56
C THR A 119 3.36 -20.15 -3.76
N GLY A 120 2.94 -20.36 -2.52
CA GLY A 120 3.49 -21.38 -1.64
C GLY A 120 4.92 -21.07 -1.16
N GLU A 121 5.32 -19.79 -1.23
CA GLU A 121 6.64 -19.34 -0.77
C GLU A 121 6.79 -19.59 0.74
N LYS A 122 7.92 -20.14 1.14
CA LYS A 122 8.23 -20.52 2.53
C LYS A 122 9.30 -19.65 3.16
N ASP A 123 10.11 -19.00 2.31
CA ASP A 123 11.19 -18.16 2.78
C ASP A 123 10.65 -16.86 3.38
N GLU A 124 11.37 -16.32 4.37
CA GLU A 124 11.06 -15.02 4.95
C GLU A 124 11.52 -13.91 3.98
N VAL A 125 10.65 -12.95 3.71
CA VAL A 125 10.96 -11.80 2.85
C VAL A 125 11.52 -10.67 3.69
N LEU A 126 12.67 -10.11 3.29
CA LEU A 126 13.23 -8.91 3.87
C LEU A 126 13.01 -7.72 2.94
N ILE A 127 12.22 -6.76 3.40
CA ILE A 127 12.02 -5.47 2.75
C ILE A 127 13.14 -4.52 3.15
N LEU A 128 13.92 -4.07 2.18
CA LEU A 128 14.95 -3.06 2.38
C LEU A 128 14.48 -1.70 1.82
N VAL A 129 14.51 -0.67 2.66
CA VAL A 129 14.09 0.67 2.28
C VAL A 129 15.23 1.65 2.55
N ALA A 130 15.68 2.35 1.51
CA ALA A 130 16.52 3.53 1.66
C ALA A 130 15.65 4.78 1.49
N THR A 131 15.63 5.66 2.49
CA THR A 131 14.69 6.77 2.53
C THR A 131 15.31 8.04 3.07
N SER A 132 14.75 9.18 2.65
CA SER A 132 15.05 10.49 3.23
C SER A 132 13.95 11.00 4.19
N GLY A 133 12.98 10.14 4.58
CA GLY A 133 11.94 10.56 5.53
C GLY A 133 10.64 9.74 5.47
N ASP A 134 9.56 10.33 5.01
CA ASP A 134 8.18 9.83 5.13
C ASP A 134 7.95 8.42 4.58
N THR A 135 8.63 8.04 3.50
CA THR A 135 8.49 6.69 2.92
C THR A 135 8.93 5.62 3.90
N GLY A 136 10.04 5.85 4.62
CA GLY A 136 10.53 4.89 5.62
C GLY A 136 9.52 4.69 6.74
N LYS A 137 8.98 5.77 7.30
CA LYS A 137 7.96 5.69 8.35
C LYS A 137 6.69 4.98 7.87
N ALA A 138 6.19 5.34 6.70
CA ALA A 138 4.99 4.72 6.14
C ALA A 138 5.21 3.21 5.86
N ALA A 139 6.39 2.83 5.37
CA ALA A 139 6.74 1.42 5.16
C ALA A 139 6.85 0.64 6.48
N LEU A 140 7.54 1.18 7.49
CA LEU A 140 7.64 0.57 8.82
C LEU A 140 6.25 0.33 9.42
N GLU A 141 5.34 1.31 9.33
CA GLU A 141 3.97 1.17 9.85
C GLU A 141 3.16 0.14 9.06
N GLY A 142 3.24 0.16 7.73
CA GLY A 142 2.47 -0.74 6.88
C GLY A 142 2.91 -2.20 7.00
N PHE A 143 4.21 -2.46 7.09
CA PHE A 143 4.78 -3.81 7.23
C PHE A 143 4.89 -4.30 8.69
N ARG A 144 4.50 -3.48 9.67
CA ARG A 144 4.56 -3.84 11.08
C ARG A 144 3.79 -5.13 11.37
N ASP A 145 4.50 -6.09 11.96
CA ASP A 145 3.96 -7.38 12.41
C ASP A 145 3.23 -8.19 11.32
N VAL A 146 3.54 -7.92 10.04
CA VAL A 146 3.02 -8.73 8.92
C VAL A 146 3.78 -10.06 8.90
N PRO A 147 3.06 -11.20 8.93
CA PRO A 147 3.71 -12.52 8.97
C PRO A 147 4.62 -12.78 7.76
N GLN A 148 5.74 -13.48 7.99
CA GLN A 148 6.71 -13.88 6.98
C GLN A 148 7.47 -12.73 6.32
N ILE A 149 7.32 -11.49 6.83
CA ILE A 149 7.99 -10.31 6.29
C ILE A 149 8.76 -9.61 7.40
N ARG A 150 10.01 -9.25 7.13
CA ARG A 150 10.79 -8.30 7.92
C ARG A 150 11.01 -7.03 7.14
N ILE A 151 11.18 -5.92 7.84
CA ILE A 151 11.52 -4.65 7.22
C ILE A 151 12.71 -4.01 7.91
N MET A 152 13.63 -3.47 7.11
CA MET A 152 14.76 -2.68 7.56
C MET A 152 14.84 -1.39 6.77
N VAL A 153 14.89 -0.27 7.47
CA VAL A 153 14.95 1.07 6.89
C VAL A 153 16.32 1.68 7.13
N PHE A 154 16.93 2.19 6.06
CA PHE A 154 18.16 2.96 6.10
C PHE A 154 17.84 4.42 5.77
N TYR A 155 18.39 5.34 6.54
CA TYR A 155 18.31 6.77 6.26
C TYR A 155 19.67 7.43 6.45
N PRO A 156 19.98 8.50 5.70
CA PRO A 156 21.28 9.19 5.84
C PRO A 156 21.35 9.92 7.17
N GLU A 157 22.46 9.76 7.87
CA GLU A 157 22.73 10.53 9.09
C GLU A 157 22.72 12.03 8.78
N GLY A 158 21.93 12.80 9.54
CA GLY A 158 21.74 14.23 9.28
C GLY A 158 20.90 14.58 8.03
N GLY A 159 20.47 13.59 7.25
CA GLY A 159 19.69 13.80 6.01
C GLY A 159 18.17 13.74 6.16
N VAL A 160 17.67 13.56 7.39
CA VAL A 160 16.24 13.55 7.70
C VAL A 160 15.96 14.56 8.82
N SER A 161 14.72 15.09 8.86
CA SER A 161 14.32 15.98 9.95
C SER A 161 14.30 15.23 11.29
N ARG A 162 14.44 15.98 12.39
CA ARG A 162 14.37 15.39 13.74
C ARG A 162 13.07 14.62 13.97
N ILE A 163 11.96 15.14 13.46
CA ILE A 163 10.63 14.51 13.61
C ILE A 163 10.59 13.20 12.85
N GLN A 164 10.99 13.19 11.57
CA GLN A 164 11.02 11.97 10.74
C GLN A 164 11.94 10.89 11.35
N ARG A 165 13.10 11.28 11.85
CA ARG A 165 14.00 10.37 12.55
C ARG A 165 13.33 9.74 13.77
N LEU A 166 12.70 10.54 14.62
CA LEU A 166 12.00 10.06 15.81
C LEU A 166 10.82 9.13 15.42
N GLN A 167 10.05 9.49 14.42
CA GLN A 167 8.94 8.63 13.93
C GLN A 167 9.42 7.24 13.50
N MET A 168 10.59 7.13 12.85
CA MET A 168 11.16 5.84 12.47
C MET A 168 11.72 5.10 13.69
N LEU A 169 12.53 5.74 14.51
CA LEU A 169 13.20 5.11 15.67
C LEU A 169 12.22 4.65 16.77
N THR A 170 11.06 5.27 16.88
CA THR A 170 10.03 4.90 17.86
C THR A 170 8.99 3.92 17.30
N GLN A 171 9.17 3.45 16.05
CA GLN A 171 8.26 2.49 15.47
C GLN A 171 8.31 1.17 16.26
N ALA A 172 7.16 0.78 16.83
CA ALA A 172 7.01 -0.52 17.48
C ALA A 172 6.72 -1.61 16.43
N GLY A 173 7.12 -2.85 16.75
CA GLY A 173 6.86 -4.05 15.92
C GLY A 173 7.98 -5.07 16.11
N GLY A 174 7.63 -6.34 16.08
CA GLY A 174 8.60 -7.44 16.27
C GLY A 174 9.47 -7.72 15.04
N ASN A 175 9.08 -7.19 13.88
CA ASN A 175 9.71 -7.43 12.58
C ASN A 175 10.30 -6.17 11.94
N VAL A 176 10.32 -5.03 12.65
CA VAL A 176 10.79 -3.75 12.14
C VAL A 176 12.19 -3.41 12.65
N ASN A 177 13.05 -2.86 11.79
CA ASN A 177 14.42 -2.44 12.10
C ASN A 177 14.73 -1.11 11.41
N VAL A 178 15.53 -0.27 12.07
CA VAL A 178 15.98 1.04 11.58
C VAL A 178 17.46 1.20 11.84
#